data_e01853ca8ea2552077b1a38a40a316ae
#
_entry.id   e01853ca8ea2552077b1a38a40a316ae
#
_cell.length_a   1.000
_cell.length_b   1.000
_cell.length_c   1.000
_cell.angle_alpha   90.00
_cell.angle_beta   90.00
_cell.angle_gamma   90.00
#
_symmetry.space_group_name_H-M   'P 1'
#
loop_
_entity.id
_entity.type
_entity.pdbx_description
1 polymer ?
#
loop_
_entity_poly.entity_id
_entity_poly.type
_entity_poly.pdbx_seq_one_letter_code
_entity_poly.pdbx_strand_id
1 'polypeptide(L)'
;PSEVLRFGQGVEDEAISDVLFRRLSCCVDEGKAEDFDFEKACTCLESHFGRSVEELGLASFSAALTASGALLQTLLTLQKNDLKHIRELQYYTTGRFMELDLDARRNLELTETMRSKEKKGTLLWVLDKTHTAMGGRMLRSWLEKPLLDPAEITRRHAAVEALVESPIARGELEEALKDVTDLERVNGRSKLLQQGAPQLCQDRFHLGQRPE
;
A
#
# COMPACT_ATOMS: atom_id res chain seq x y z
N PRO A 1 -0.07 -7.75 5.05
CA PRO A 1 -1.18 -7.56 5.96
C PRO A 1 -0.87 -8.22 7.30
N SER A 2 -1.37 -7.69 8.40
CA SER A 2 -1.27 -8.30 9.73
C SER A 2 -2.49 -9.17 10.03
N GLU A 3 -3.59 -8.94 9.32
CA GLU A 3 -4.87 -9.58 9.51
C GLU A 3 -5.54 -9.86 8.17
N VAL A 4 -6.21 -10.98 8.04
CA VAL A 4 -6.89 -11.43 6.83
C VAL A 4 -8.26 -11.99 7.21
N LEU A 5 -9.31 -11.50 6.58
CA LEU A 5 -10.66 -12.04 6.68
C LEU A 5 -10.89 -13.04 5.56
N ARG A 6 -11.27 -14.27 5.89
CA ARG A 6 -11.58 -15.32 4.91
C ARG A 6 -13.01 -15.81 5.02
N PHE A 7 -13.54 -16.34 3.92
CA PHE A 7 -14.83 -17.01 3.89
C PHE A 7 -14.78 -18.25 2.99
N GLY A 8 -15.40 -19.34 3.48
CA GLY A 8 -15.60 -20.58 2.73
C GLY A 8 -14.37 -21.52 2.70
N GLN A 9 -14.54 -22.67 2.09
CA GLN A 9 -13.54 -23.74 2.00
C GLN A 9 -12.40 -23.44 1.02
N GLY A 10 -12.38 -22.28 0.37
CA GLY A 10 -11.42 -21.92 -0.68
C GLY A 10 -9.98 -21.73 -0.23
N VAL A 11 -9.62 -22.02 1.01
CA VAL A 11 -8.25 -21.91 1.53
C VAL A 11 -7.67 -23.28 1.93
N GLU A 12 -8.16 -24.34 1.35
CA GLU A 12 -7.45 -25.64 1.29
C GLU A 12 -6.31 -25.60 0.26
N ASP A 13 -6.14 -24.47 -0.46
CA ASP A 13 -4.98 -24.26 -1.32
C ASP A 13 -3.74 -24.08 -0.43
N GLU A 14 -2.88 -25.11 -0.45
CA GLU A 14 -1.65 -25.19 0.31
C GLU A 14 -0.74 -23.98 0.05
N ALA A 15 -0.74 -23.45 -1.17
CA ALA A 15 0.05 -22.28 -1.56
C ALA A 15 -0.42 -21.00 -0.86
N ILE A 16 -1.73 -20.78 -0.74
CA ILE A 16 -2.30 -19.64 -0.03
C ILE A 16 -2.04 -19.75 1.46
N SER A 17 -2.24 -20.94 2.02
CA SER A 17 -1.97 -21.21 3.44
C SER A 17 -0.50 -20.99 3.80
N ASP A 18 0.43 -21.43 2.97
CA ASP A 18 1.87 -21.19 3.16
C ASP A 18 2.19 -19.68 3.17
N VAL A 19 1.62 -18.91 2.25
CA VAL A 19 1.82 -17.45 2.22
C VAL A 19 1.26 -16.78 3.47
N LEU A 20 0.04 -17.11 3.89
CA LEU A 20 -0.62 -16.44 5.01
C LEU A 20 0.03 -16.77 6.35
N PHE A 21 0.31 -18.05 6.62
CA PHE A 21 0.76 -18.51 7.93
C PHE A 21 2.28 -18.51 8.07
N ARG A 22 3.02 -18.95 7.03
CA ARG A 22 4.48 -19.09 7.13
C ARG A 22 5.24 -17.84 6.71
N ARG A 23 4.77 -17.13 5.65
CA ARG A 23 5.50 -15.98 5.11
C ARG A 23 5.06 -14.66 5.70
N LEU A 24 3.75 -14.45 5.89
CA LEU A 24 3.20 -13.19 6.38
C LEU A 24 2.89 -13.21 7.87
N SER A 25 2.78 -14.42 8.48
CA SER A 25 2.39 -14.58 9.88
C SER A 25 1.13 -13.78 10.24
N CYS A 26 0.14 -13.80 9.35
CA CYS A 26 -1.12 -13.08 9.51
C CYS A 26 -2.03 -13.76 10.52
N CYS A 27 -2.79 -12.99 11.28
CA CYS A 27 -4.00 -13.48 11.95
C CYS A 27 -5.07 -13.71 10.87
N VAL A 28 -5.70 -14.87 10.87
CA VAL A 28 -6.75 -15.21 9.89
C VAL A 28 -8.05 -15.41 10.64
N ASP A 29 -9.00 -14.51 10.39
CA ASP A 29 -10.34 -14.54 10.95
C ASP A 29 -11.34 -15.14 9.96
N GLU A 30 -12.29 -15.92 10.45
CA GLU A 30 -13.39 -16.43 9.64
C GLU A 30 -14.55 -15.45 9.64
N GLY A 31 -14.87 -14.94 8.45
CA GLY A 31 -16.06 -14.13 8.24
C GLY A 31 -17.32 -15.00 8.17
N LYS A 32 -18.46 -14.43 8.52
CA LYS A 32 -19.75 -15.10 8.43
C LYS A 32 -20.24 -15.10 6.99
N ALA A 33 -20.96 -16.15 6.58
CA ALA A 33 -21.55 -16.24 5.24
C ALA A 33 -22.44 -15.04 4.90
N GLU A 34 -23.11 -14.49 5.90
CA GLU A 34 -23.99 -13.33 5.77
C GLU A 34 -23.25 -12.03 5.38
N ASP A 35 -21.96 -11.92 5.73
CA ASP A 35 -21.15 -10.75 5.43
C ASP A 35 -20.64 -10.75 3.99
N PHE A 36 -20.60 -11.93 3.36
CA PHE A 36 -20.19 -12.14 1.96
C PHE A 36 -21.39 -12.24 0.99
N ASP A 37 -22.53 -11.73 1.39
CA ASP A 37 -23.70 -11.61 0.52
C ASP A 37 -23.53 -10.49 -0.49
N PHE A 38 -23.81 -10.78 -1.76
CA PHE A 38 -23.59 -9.84 -2.87
C PHE A 38 -24.45 -8.57 -2.74
N GLU A 39 -25.72 -8.70 -2.41
CA GLU A 39 -26.65 -7.56 -2.32
C GLU A 39 -26.30 -6.66 -1.13
N LYS A 40 -25.94 -7.26 0.00
CA LYS A 40 -25.47 -6.54 1.17
C LYS A 40 -24.16 -5.82 0.90
N ALA A 41 -23.23 -6.45 0.19
CA ALA A 41 -21.97 -5.86 -0.19
C ALA A 41 -22.18 -4.63 -1.10
N CYS A 42 -23.05 -4.72 -2.10
CA CYS A 42 -23.42 -3.58 -2.95
C CYS A 42 -23.96 -2.42 -2.11
N THR A 43 -24.98 -2.69 -1.29
CA THR A 43 -25.62 -1.67 -0.46
C THR A 43 -24.63 -1.00 0.51
N CYS A 44 -23.75 -1.79 1.11
CA CYS A 44 -22.73 -1.30 2.03
C CYS A 44 -21.73 -0.37 1.33
N LEU A 45 -21.21 -0.76 0.18
CA LEU A 45 -20.26 0.02 -0.60
C LEU A 45 -20.89 1.31 -1.14
N GLU A 46 -22.08 1.23 -1.73
CA GLU A 46 -22.80 2.41 -2.24
C GLU A 46 -23.15 3.41 -1.15
N SER A 47 -23.61 2.91 0.00
CA SER A 47 -23.93 3.77 1.15
C SER A 47 -22.69 4.47 1.70
N HIS A 48 -21.54 3.79 1.73
CA HIS A 48 -20.29 4.34 2.28
C HIS A 48 -19.62 5.35 1.35
N PHE A 49 -19.52 5.01 0.05
CA PHE A 49 -18.81 5.85 -0.92
C PHE A 49 -19.74 6.89 -1.61
N GLY A 50 -21.05 6.75 -1.50
CA GLY A 50 -22.03 7.64 -2.15
C GLY A 50 -21.98 7.54 -3.69
N ARG A 51 -21.56 6.40 -4.23
CA ARG A 51 -21.40 6.13 -5.67
C ARG A 51 -21.96 4.74 -5.97
N SER A 52 -22.45 4.55 -7.20
CA SER A 52 -22.92 3.23 -7.63
C SER A 52 -21.77 2.25 -7.83
N VAL A 53 -22.06 0.95 -7.82
CA VAL A 53 -21.06 -0.11 -8.05
C VAL A 53 -20.38 0.04 -9.42
N GLU A 54 -21.12 0.54 -10.42
CA GLU A 54 -20.60 0.83 -11.76
C GLU A 54 -19.55 1.96 -11.71
N GLU A 55 -19.84 3.04 -10.98
CA GLU A 55 -18.91 4.17 -10.82
C GLU A 55 -17.68 3.81 -10.01
N LEU A 56 -17.79 2.81 -9.11
CA LEU A 56 -16.66 2.25 -8.38
C LEU A 56 -15.81 1.30 -9.23
N GLY A 57 -16.26 0.95 -10.45
CA GLY A 57 -15.55 0.06 -11.36
C GLY A 57 -15.58 -1.43 -10.97
N LEU A 58 -16.49 -1.83 -10.08
CA LEU A 58 -16.58 -3.19 -9.56
C LEU A 58 -17.67 -4.03 -10.20
N ALA A 59 -18.49 -3.47 -11.08
CA ALA A 59 -19.66 -4.16 -11.66
C ALA A 59 -19.32 -5.50 -12.34
N SER A 60 -18.16 -5.62 -12.97
CA SER A 60 -17.70 -6.84 -13.64
C SER A 60 -16.95 -7.82 -12.72
N PHE A 61 -16.75 -7.49 -11.45
CA PHE A 61 -15.89 -8.24 -10.53
C PHE A 61 -16.61 -8.62 -9.24
N SER A 62 -17.56 -9.55 -9.35
CA SER A 62 -18.41 -9.95 -8.22
C SER A 62 -17.62 -10.41 -6.99
N ALA A 63 -16.53 -11.17 -7.16
CA ALA A 63 -15.68 -11.62 -6.07
C ALA A 63 -14.97 -10.46 -5.36
N ALA A 64 -14.46 -9.47 -6.11
CA ALA A 64 -13.82 -8.28 -5.53
C ALA A 64 -14.84 -7.41 -4.81
N LEU A 65 -16.06 -7.30 -5.35
CA LEU A 65 -17.16 -6.56 -4.76
C LEU A 65 -17.58 -7.17 -3.41
N THR A 66 -17.88 -8.48 -3.39
CA THR A 66 -18.28 -9.17 -2.16
C THR A 66 -17.18 -9.13 -1.09
N ALA A 67 -15.92 -9.33 -1.47
CA ALA A 67 -14.79 -9.26 -0.54
C ALA A 67 -14.61 -7.84 0.03
N SER A 68 -14.73 -6.80 -0.80
CA SER A 68 -14.62 -5.41 -0.36
C SER A 68 -15.77 -5.01 0.55
N GLY A 69 -17.00 -5.43 0.23
CA GLY A 69 -18.18 -5.19 1.06
C GLY A 69 -18.08 -5.88 2.41
N ALA A 70 -17.68 -7.15 2.44
CA ALA A 70 -17.49 -7.91 3.68
C ALA A 70 -16.42 -7.27 4.58
N LEU A 71 -15.31 -6.86 4.00
CA LEU A 71 -14.25 -6.16 4.74
C LEU A 71 -14.75 -4.84 5.32
N LEU A 72 -15.46 -4.03 4.53
CA LEU A 72 -16.02 -2.76 5.00
C LEU A 72 -17.06 -2.97 6.11
N GLN A 73 -17.95 -3.96 5.96
CA GLN A 73 -18.94 -4.34 6.97
C GLN A 73 -18.28 -4.75 8.29
N THR A 74 -17.25 -5.58 8.21
CA THR A 74 -16.46 -6.01 9.37
C THR A 74 -15.81 -4.81 10.06
N LEU A 75 -15.19 -3.91 9.30
CA LEU A 75 -14.59 -2.70 9.84
C LEU A 75 -15.61 -1.78 10.51
N LEU A 76 -16.80 -1.60 9.91
CA LEU A 76 -17.89 -0.82 10.51
C LEU A 76 -18.40 -1.43 11.82
N THR A 77 -18.40 -2.77 11.90
CA THR A 77 -18.84 -3.48 13.11
C THR A 77 -17.81 -3.41 14.23
N LEU A 78 -16.52 -3.56 13.91
CA LEU A 78 -15.42 -3.55 14.87
C LEU A 78 -15.07 -2.14 15.34
N GLN A 79 -15.06 -1.18 14.43
CA GLN A 79 -14.76 0.21 14.75
C GLN A 79 -16.05 0.95 15.07
N LYS A 80 -16.21 1.33 16.33
CA LYS A 80 -17.34 2.19 16.79
C LYS A 80 -17.31 3.61 16.20
N ASN A 81 -16.30 3.93 15.42
CA ASN A 81 -16.10 5.23 14.79
C ASN A 81 -16.41 5.17 13.30
N ASP A 82 -16.87 6.29 12.78
CA ASP A 82 -17.20 6.53 11.39
C ASP A 82 -15.92 6.37 10.50
N LEU A 83 -16.00 5.46 9.51
CA LEU A 83 -14.89 5.19 8.57
C LEU A 83 -14.75 6.26 7.48
N LYS A 84 -15.16 7.51 7.72
CA LYS A 84 -15.07 8.64 6.77
C LYS A 84 -13.69 8.90 6.19
N HIS A 85 -12.67 8.33 6.79
CA HIS A 85 -11.29 8.42 6.27
C HIS A 85 -11.04 7.50 5.06
N ILE A 86 -11.84 6.44 4.88
CA ILE A 86 -11.78 5.58 3.69
C ILE A 86 -12.67 6.23 2.63
N ARG A 87 -12.07 7.00 1.72
CA ARG A 87 -12.80 7.81 0.73
C ARG A 87 -12.79 7.23 -0.66
N GLU A 88 -11.84 6.37 -0.96
CA GLU A 88 -11.63 5.83 -2.30
C GLU A 88 -11.35 4.33 -2.24
N LEU A 89 -11.92 3.63 -3.20
CA LEU A 89 -11.63 2.24 -3.48
C LEU A 89 -10.82 2.19 -4.77
N GLN A 90 -9.60 1.67 -4.69
CA GLN A 90 -8.73 1.54 -5.86
C GLN A 90 -8.71 0.09 -6.32
N TYR A 91 -9.26 -0.13 -7.50
CA TYR A 91 -9.20 -1.43 -8.16
C TYR A 91 -7.98 -1.48 -9.07
N TYR A 92 -7.22 -2.57 -9.00
CA TYR A 92 -6.10 -2.84 -9.90
C TYR A 92 -6.20 -4.26 -10.47
N THR A 93 -5.84 -4.41 -11.73
CA THR A 93 -5.73 -5.71 -12.41
C THR A 93 -4.29 -6.18 -12.42
N THR A 94 -4.10 -7.50 -12.34
CA THR A 94 -2.76 -8.13 -12.41
C THR A 94 -2.05 -7.86 -13.72
N GLY A 95 -2.77 -7.65 -14.83
CA GLY A 95 -2.19 -7.41 -16.15
C GLY A 95 -1.49 -6.06 -16.37
N ARG A 96 -1.50 -5.15 -15.40
CA ARG A 96 -0.83 -3.82 -15.52
C ARG A 96 0.67 -3.88 -15.22
N PHE A 97 1.10 -4.83 -14.42
CA PHE A 97 2.48 -4.96 -13.98
C PHE A 97 3.04 -6.33 -14.35
N MET A 98 4.35 -6.38 -14.57
CA MET A 98 5.07 -7.64 -14.72
C MET A 98 5.00 -8.41 -13.39
N GLU A 99 4.48 -9.62 -13.45
CA GLU A 99 4.46 -10.51 -12.29
C GLU A 99 5.84 -11.07 -12.05
N LEU A 100 6.44 -10.64 -10.97
CA LEU A 100 7.68 -11.20 -10.45
C LEU A 100 7.34 -12.05 -9.24
N ASP A 101 7.55 -13.35 -9.33
CA ASP A 101 7.41 -14.24 -8.19
C ASP A 101 8.47 -13.94 -7.10
N LEU A 102 8.33 -14.55 -5.96
CA LEU A 102 9.23 -14.29 -4.83
C LEU A 102 10.64 -14.80 -5.10
N ASP A 103 10.76 -15.89 -5.86
CA ASP A 103 12.04 -16.47 -6.19
C ASP A 103 12.77 -15.62 -7.24
N ALA A 104 12.06 -15.08 -8.23
CA ALA A 104 12.63 -14.12 -9.17
C ALA A 104 13.13 -12.86 -8.47
N ARG A 105 12.31 -12.27 -7.56
CA ARG A 105 12.72 -11.08 -6.80
C ARG A 105 13.95 -11.33 -5.95
N ARG A 106 14.03 -12.50 -5.31
CA ARG A 106 15.14 -12.92 -4.47
C ARG A 106 16.40 -13.18 -5.30
N ASN A 107 16.28 -13.91 -6.41
CA ASN A 107 17.40 -14.26 -7.27
C ASN A 107 18.00 -13.04 -7.99
N LEU A 108 17.17 -12.06 -8.34
CA LEU A 108 17.59 -10.78 -8.92
C LEU A 108 18.12 -9.79 -7.87
N GLU A 109 18.03 -10.11 -6.59
CA GLU A 109 18.44 -9.23 -5.48
C GLU A 109 17.93 -7.79 -5.66
N LEU A 110 16.66 -7.64 -5.99
CA LEU A 110 16.08 -6.33 -6.32
C LEU A 110 16.12 -5.37 -5.12
N THR A 111 15.72 -5.84 -3.95
CA THR A 111 15.55 -5.00 -2.74
C THR A 111 16.32 -5.51 -1.54
N GLU A 112 16.67 -6.80 -1.51
CA GLU A 112 17.40 -7.45 -0.42
C GLU A 112 18.38 -8.47 -1.00
N THR A 113 19.58 -8.58 -0.40
CA THR A 113 20.57 -9.59 -0.79
C THR A 113 20.13 -10.98 -0.33
N MET A 114 20.49 -12.00 -1.09
CA MET A 114 20.09 -13.39 -0.85
C MET A 114 20.63 -13.94 0.49
N ARG A 115 21.85 -13.56 0.86
CA ARG A 115 22.52 -14.10 2.06
C ARG A 115 22.22 -13.34 3.33
N SER A 116 22.42 -12.01 3.32
CA SER A 116 22.36 -11.17 4.53
C SER A 116 21.03 -10.45 4.69
N LYS A 117 20.15 -10.49 3.67
CA LYS A 117 18.89 -9.71 3.62
C LYS A 117 19.11 -8.21 3.84
N GLU A 118 20.26 -7.72 3.42
CA GLU A 118 20.62 -6.31 3.50
C GLU A 118 20.28 -5.56 2.22
N LYS A 119 20.03 -4.25 2.34
CA LYS A 119 19.82 -3.38 1.17
C LYS A 119 21.11 -3.18 0.36
N LYS A 120 22.27 -3.13 1.03
CA LYS A 120 23.57 -2.87 0.38
C LYS A 120 23.94 -4.01 -0.58
N GLY A 121 24.25 -3.65 -1.82
CA GLY A 121 24.60 -4.61 -2.89
C GLY A 121 23.42 -4.99 -3.78
N THR A 122 22.21 -4.49 -3.51
CA THR A 122 21.00 -4.74 -4.33
C THR A 122 20.85 -3.73 -5.46
N LEU A 123 19.97 -4.04 -6.44
CA LEU A 123 19.61 -3.08 -7.48
C LEU A 123 19.03 -1.79 -6.88
N LEU A 124 18.16 -1.91 -5.87
CA LEU A 124 17.61 -0.75 -5.15
C LEU A 124 18.71 0.12 -4.54
N TRP A 125 19.72 -0.48 -3.95
CA TRP A 125 20.82 0.28 -3.34
C TRP A 125 21.61 1.11 -4.36
N VAL A 126 21.83 0.57 -5.56
CA VAL A 126 22.52 1.28 -6.64
C VAL A 126 21.71 2.45 -7.17
N LEU A 127 20.41 2.24 -7.37
CA LEU A 127 19.50 3.21 -7.99
C LEU A 127 18.97 4.25 -7.02
N ASP A 128 18.90 3.95 -5.71
CA ASP A 128 18.29 4.83 -4.71
C ASP A 128 19.19 6.04 -4.42
N LYS A 129 18.94 7.10 -5.15
CA LYS A 129 19.46 8.45 -4.94
C LYS A 129 18.35 9.43 -4.55
N THR A 130 17.26 8.92 -4.03
CA THR A 130 16.11 9.74 -3.68
C THR A 130 16.39 10.64 -2.49
N HIS A 131 15.85 11.87 -2.52
CA HIS A 131 16.01 12.88 -1.45
C HIS A 131 14.88 12.83 -0.42
N THR A 132 13.80 12.09 -0.70
CA THR A 132 12.63 11.99 0.18
C THR A 132 12.31 10.54 0.54
N ALA A 133 11.79 10.31 1.75
CA ALA A 133 11.35 8.98 2.17
C ALA A 133 10.22 8.42 1.27
N MET A 134 9.33 9.30 0.78
CA MET A 134 8.26 8.93 -0.15
C MET A 134 8.85 8.49 -1.50
N GLY A 135 9.84 9.21 -2.01
CA GLY A 135 10.55 8.84 -3.25
C GLY A 135 11.22 7.48 -3.15
N GLY A 136 11.90 7.19 -2.04
CA GLY A 136 12.52 5.89 -1.79
C GLY A 136 11.49 4.74 -1.78
N ARG A 137 10.33 4.94 -1.14
CA ARG A 137 9.24 3.95 -1.16
C ARG A 137 8.66 3.75 -2.56
N MET A 138 8.49 4.83 -3.31
CA MET A 138 8.00 4.77 -4.69
C MET A 138 8.99 4.02 -5.59
N LEU A 139 10.28 4.32 -5.51
CA LEU A 139 11.33 3.62 -6.28
C LEU A 139 11.34 2.12 -5.96
N ARG A 140 11.27 1.76 -4.68
CA ARG A 140 11.15 0.35 -4.26
C ARG A 140 9.92 -0.32 -4.89
N SER A 141 8.77 0.33 -4.80
CA SER A 141 7.52 -0.18 -5.40
C SER A 141 7.63 -0.37 -6.92
N TRP A 142 8.33 0.52 -7.62
CA TRP A 142 8.55 0.40 -9.07
C TRP A 142 9.44 -0.77 -9.44
N LEU A 143 10.45 -1.08 -8.64
CA LEU A 143 11.30 -2.25 -8.84
C LEU A 143 10.56 -3.56 -8.54
N GLU A 144 9.70 -3.58 -7.53
CA GLU A 144 8.92 -4.75 -7.17
C GLU A 144 7.75 -5.03 -8.13
N LYS A 145 7.25 -3.98 -8.82
CA LYS A 145 6.11 -4.02 -9.76
C LYS A 145 6.45 -3.27 -11.04
N PRO A 146 7.29 -3.82 -11.93
CA PRO A 146 7.62 -3.19 -13.21
C PRO A 146 6.39 -3.03 -14.10
N LEU A 147 6.31 -1.92 -14.83
CA LEU A 147 5.23 -1.68 -15.77
C LEU A 147 5.36 -2.57 -17.01
N LEU A 148 4.20 -2.94 -17.58
CA LEU A 148 4.11 -3.62 -18.88
C LEU A 148 3.71 -2.67 -20.00
N ASP A 149 3.04 -1.56 -19.68
CA ASP A 149 2.57 -0.60 -20.68
C ASP A 149 3.71 0.24 -21.26
N PRO A 150 4.03 0.10 -22.56
CA PRO A 150 5.09 0.85 -23.20
C PRO A 150 4.85 2.38 -23.19
N ALA A 151 3.61 2.82 -23.24
CA ALA A 151 3.30 4.24 -23.21
C ALA A 151 3.67 4.88 -21.87
N GLU A 152 3.33 4.22 -20.77
CA GLU A 152 3.71 4.68 -19.41
C GLU A 152 5.23 4.61 -19.20
N ILE A 153 5.89 3.57 -19.71
CA ILE A 153 7.35 3.44 -19.65
C ILE A 153 8.01 4.59 -20.41
N THR A 154 7.57 4.88 -21.65
CA THR A 154 8.09 5.96 -22.47
C THR A 154 7.89 7.31 -21.80
N ARG A 155 6.73 7.55 -21.18
CA ARG A 155 6.46 8.77 -20.43
C ARG A 155 7.43 8.98 -19.27
N ARG A 156 7.76 7.90 -18.54
CA ARG A 156 8.76 7.96 -17.44
C ARG A 156 10.16 8.22 -17.99
N HIS A 157 10.53 7.59 -19.09
CA HIS A 157 11.83 7.82 -19.72
C HIS A 157 11.97 9.27 -20.19
N ALA A 158 10.95 9.85 -20.84
CA ALA A 158 10.97 11.23 -21.26
C ALA A 158 11.13 12.23 -20.10
N ALA A 159 10.52 11.93 -18.94
CA ALA A 159 10.70 12.75 -17.75
C ALA A 159 12.14 12.69 -17.21
N VAL A 160 12.75 11.53 -17.24
CA VAL A 160 14.16 11.35 -16.85
C VAL A 160 15.09 12.06 -17.83
N GLU A 161 14.84 11.91 -19.15
CA GLU A 161 15.60 12.55 -20.22
C GLU A 161 15.60 14.08 -20.06
N ALA A 162 14.43 14.67 -19.84
CA ALA A 162 14.31 16.12 -19.64
C ALA A 162 15.15 16.64 -18.45
N LEU A 163 15.27 15.85 -17.37
CA LEU A 163 16.11 16.20 -16.21
C LEU A 163 17.60 15.93 -16.45
N VAL A 164 17.95 14.97 -17.29
CA VAL A 164 19.33 14.71 -17.70
C VAL A 164 19.84 15.83 -18.59
N GLU A 165 19.01 16.32 -19.52
CA GLU A 165 19.32 17.41 -20.45
C GLU A 165 19.38 18.77 -19.77
N SER A 166 18.71 18.96 -18.61
CA SER A 166 18.68 20.20 -17.87
C SER A 166 19.30 20.08 -16.47
N PRO A 167 20.63 20.18 -16.33
CA PRO A 167 21.31 20.10 -15.03
C PRO A 167 20.87 21.18 -14.04
N ILE A 168 20.50 22.37 -14.54
CA ILE A 168 20.01 23.48 -13.71
C ILE A 168 18.67 23.11 -13.08
N ALA A 169 17.69 22.71 -13.88
CA ALA A 169 16.36 22.32 -13.38
C ALA A 169 16.46 21.11 -12.42
N ARG A 170 17.36 20.17 -12.70
CA ARG A 170 17.62 19.04 -11.80
C ARG A 170 18.14 19.52 -10.46
N GLY A 171 19.13 20.44 -10.43
CA GLY A 171 19.69 20.99 -9.19
C GLY A 171 18.65 21.77 -8.37
N GLU A 172 17.79 22.57 -9.01
CA GLU A 172 16.69 23.29 -8.36
C GLU A 172 15.67 22.32 -7.76
N LEU A 173 15.33 21.23 -8.49
CA LEU A 173 14.45 20.20 -7.99
C LEU A 173 15.05 19.44 -6.80
N GLU A 174 16.33 19.09 -6.86
CA GLU A 174 17.04 18.43 -5.76
C GLU A 174 17.03 19.29 -4.50
N GLU A 175 17.24 20.59 -4.64
CA GLU A 175 17.20 21.54 -3.52
C GLU A 175 15.79 21.65 -2.92
N ALA A 176 14.77 21.81 -3.76
CA ALA A 176 13.39 21.88 -3.32
C ALA A 176 12.91 20.60 -2.61
N LEU A 177 13.44 19.44 -2.99
CA LEU A 177 13.07 18.16 -2.37
C LEU A 177 13.70 17.94 -1.00
N LYS A 178 14.78 18.64 -0.63
CA LYS A 178 15.43 18.48 0.69
C LYS A 178 14.51 18.85 1.85
N ASP A 179 13.68 19.86 1.65
CA ASP A 179 12.76 20.38 2.68
C ASP A 179 11.43 19.64 2.73
N VAL A 180 11.20 18.68 1.82
CA VAL A 180 9.96 17.92 1.77
C VAL A 180 9.95 16.82 2.85
N THR A 181 9.11 17.03 3.85
CA THR A 181 8.88 16.06 4.93
C THR A 181 8.02 14.89 4.46
N ASP A 182 8.04 13.78 5.20
CA ASP A 182 7.24 12.58 4.89
C ASP A 182 5.74 12.84 5.14
N LEU A 183 5.05 13.38 4.15
CA LEU A 183 3.63 13.75 4.21
C LEU A 183 2.72 12.55 4.49
N GLU A 184 3.06 11.36 4.01
CA GLU A 184 2.26 10.15 4.27
C GLU A 184 2.29 9.79 5.76
N ARG A 185 3.45 9.85 6.39
CA ARG A 185 3.59 9.59 7.83
C ARG A 185 2.98 10.68 8.70
N VAL A 186 3.13 11.94 8.31
CA VAL A 186 2.53 13.07 9.02
C VAL A 186 1.01 12.97 8.96
N ASN A 187 0.43 12.70 7.79
CA ASN A 187 -1.02 12.53 7.63
C ASN A 187 -1.56 11.32 8.40
N GLY A 188 -0.83 10.21 8.41
CA GLY A 188 -1.17 9.03 9.21
C GLY A 188 -1.18 9.33 10.71
N ARG A 189 -0.18 10.07 11.23
CA ARG A 189 -0.11 10.48 12.64
C ARG A 189 -1.22 11.47 13.02
N SER A 190 -1.50 12.45 12.16
CA SER A 190 -2.62 13.39 12.38
C SER A 190 -3.97 12.68 12.48
N LYS A 191 -4.19 11.66 11.65
CA LYS A 191 -5.41 10.85 11.72
C LYS A 191 -5.51 10.06 13.01
N LEU A 192 -4.42 9.48 13.50
CA LEU A 192 -4.37 8.77 14.78
C LEU A 192 -4.61 9.72 15.97
N LEU A 193 -4.07 10.93 15.95
CA LEU A 193 -4.29 11.94 16.98
C LEU A 193 -5.75 12.46 17.01
N GLN A 194 -6.37 12.62 15.85
CA GLN A 194 -7.78 12.98 15.75
C GLN A 194 -8.74 11.87 16.21
N GLN A 195 -8.29 10.60 16.19
CA GLN A 195 -9.08 9.44 16.60
C GLN A 195 -8.95 9.07 18.09
N GLY A 196 -8.32 9.90 18.90
CA GLY A 196 -8.39 9.75 20.35
C GLY A 196 -7.42 8.75 20.98
N ALA A 197 -6.18 8.71 20.50
CA ALA A 197 -5.06 8.10 21.23
C ALA A 197 -4.25 9.21 21.97
N PRO A 198 -4.75 9.76 23.10
CA PRO A 198 -4.17 10.96 23.69
C PRO A 198 -2.93 10.72 24.55
N GLN A 199 -2.64 9.49 24.98
CA GLN A 199 -1.68 9.26 26.06
C GLN A 199 -0.28 8.81 25.63
N LEU A 200 -0.12 8.19 24.49
CA LEU A 200 1.20 7.68 24.06
C LEU A 200 2.11 8.72 23.38
N CYS A 201 1.57 9.88 23.00
CA CYS A 201 2.37 10.96 22.38
C CYS A 201 2.84 12.04 23.35
N GLN A 202 2.23 12.21 24.51
CA GLN A 202 2.65 13.22 25.50
C GLN A 202 3.99 12.86 26.16
N ASP A 203 4.27 11.57 26.36
CA ASP A 203 5.50 11.13 27.01
C ASP A 203 6.78 11.29 26.16
N ARG A 204 6.63 11.48 24.83
CA ARG A 204 7.79 11.74 23.93
C ARG A 204 8.16 13.21 23.78
N PHE A 205 7.27 14.13 24.10
CA PHE A 205 7.56 15.57 24.01
C PHE A 205 8.29 16.13 25.26
N HIS A 206 8.24 15.40 26.38
CA HIS A 206 8.93 15.82 27.61
C HIS A 206 10.41 15.37 27.72
N LEU A 207 10.89 14.55 26.79
CA LEU A 207 12.31 14.11 26.79
C LEU A 207 13.27 15.05 26.03
N GLY A 208 12.80 16.17 25.51
CA GLY A 208 13.58 17.14 24.75
C GLY A 208 14.04 18.40 25.51
N GLN A 209 13.61 18.60 26.73
CA GLN A 209 14.05 19.73 27.54
C GLN A 209 15.00 19.23 28.62
N ARG A 210 16.31 19.26 28.35
CA ARG A 210 17.34 19.26 29.40
C ARG A 210 17.46 20.69 29.90
N PRO A 211 17.37 20.97 31.19
CA PRO A 211 17.82 22.23 31.76
C PRO A 211 19.35 22.28 31.73
N GLU A 212 19.86 23.46 31.47
CA GLU A 212 21.27 23.79 31.57
C GLU A 212 21.81 23.60 33.00
#